data_df2245cee5091be590d6b049b7608c66
#
_entry.id   df2245cee5091be590d6b049b7608c66
#
_cell.length_a   1.000
_cell.length_b   1.000
_cell.length_c   1.000
_cell.angle_alpha   90.00
_cell.angle_beta   90.00
_cell.angle_gamma   90.00
#
_symmetry.space_group_name_H-M   'P 1'
#
loop_
_entity.id
_entity.type
_entity.pdbx_description
1 polymer ?
#
loop_
_entity_poly.entity_id
_entity_poly.type
_entity_poly.pdbx_seq_one_letter_code
_entity_poly.pdbx_strand_id
1 'polypeptide(L)'
;LCTMGSYGFEADYYRKDFFNLPLYTLHHVVLYFITFALPYVVYLKLNKKELSTLPREFWILLSYAILLFSFRSALQVSATMRISLSQEANGYYWYKLIQGLQRTLVMCGGIIMCWWLLHKKQQPLYGTTTRHINLKPYWLILAGMLPLILLAGTQSDFLSYYPRAEKVLRYLPGNYSKTNYALLYELVYGMDFFSVELF
;
A
#
# COMPACT_ATOMS: atom_id res chain seq x y z
N LEU A 1 6.10 6.52 22.46
CA LEU A 1 7.51 6.98 22.36
C LEU A 1 8.31 6.25 21.28
N CYS A 2 7.95 5.01 20.88
CA CYS A 2 8.66 4.26 19.82
C CYS A 2 8.31 4.67 18.37
N THR A 3 7.23 5.38 18.13
CA THR A 3 6.74 5.68 16.77
C THR A 3 7.33 6.96 16.18
N MET A 4 7.84 7.87 16.98
CA MET A 4 8.49 9.09 16.47
C MET A 4 9.90 8.82 15.90
N GLY A 5 10.61 7.82 16.40
CA GLY A 5 11.98 7.51 15.96
C GLY A 5 12.05 6.92 14.55
N SER A 6 11.12 6.04 14.17
CA SER A 6 11.14 5.40 12.85
C SER A 6 10.74 6.37 11.73
N TYR A 7 9.73 7.21 11.94
CA TYR A 7 9.33 8.22 10.95
C TYR A 7 10.35 9.34 10.82
N GLY A 8 11.03 9.71 11.90
CA GLY A 8 12.12 10.70 11.87
C GLY A 8 13.34 10.17 11.13
N PHE A 9 13.73 8.92 11.40
CA PHE A 9 14.87 8.27 10.74
C PHE A 9 14.63 8.10 9.24
N GLU A 10 13.45 7.62 8.84
CA GLU A 10 13.08 7.56 7.42
C GLU A 10 13.07 8.94 6.78
N ALA A 11 12.43 9.93 7.39
CA ALA A 11 12.34 11.27 6.83
C ALA A 11 13.71 11.93 6.68
N ASP A 12 14.62 11.77 7.64
CA ASP A 12 15.97 12.35 7.59
C ASP A 12 16.91 11.57 6.66
N TYR A 13 16.81 10.25 6.63
CA TYR A 13 17.57 9.41 5.71
C TYR A 13 17.21 9.70 4.24
N TYR A 14 15.93 9.94 3.94
CA TYR A 14 15.44 10.23 2.59
C TYR A 14 15.47 11.71 2.21
N ARG A 15 15.70 12.60 3.16
CA ARG A 15 15.74 14.04 2.92
C ARG A 15 17.05 14.49 2.30
N LYS A 16 18.12 13.74 2.50
CA LYS A 16 19.47 14.20 2.16
C LYS A 16 19.92 13.89 0.76
N ASP A 17 19.42 12.84 0.08
CA ASP A 17 20.04 12.43 -1.16
C ASP A 17 19.08 11.91 -2.22
N PHE A 18 18.70 12.78 -3.11
CA PHE A 18 18.08 12.43 -4.40
C PHE A 18 18.97 11.48 -5.25
N PHE A 19 20.27 11.41 -4.93
CA PHE A 19 21.26 10.55 -5.60
C PHE A 19 21.21 9.09 -5.17
N ASN A 20 20.44 8.73 -4.12
CA ASN A 20 20.39 7.37 -3.58
C ASN A 20 19.11 6.59 -3.95
N LEU A 21 18.39 6.98 -5.02
CA LEU A 21 17.24 6.23 -5.51
C LEU A 21 17.55 4.73 -5.74
N PRO A 22 18.70 4.35 -6.34
CA PRO A 22 19.09 2.94 -6.48
C PRO A 22 19.30 2.25 -5.13
N LEU A 23 19.95 2.90 -4.19
CA LEU A 23 20.20 2.35 -2.85
C LEU A 23 18.91 2.21 -2.05
N TYR A 24 18.02 3.19 -2.16
CA TYR A 24 16.68 3.16 -1.57
C TYR A 24 15.84 2.01 -2.12
N THR A 25 15.84 1.84 -3.44
CA THR A 25 15.14 0.73 -4.10
C THR A 25 15.72 -0.61 -3.67
N LEU A 26 17.04 -0.73 -3.61
CA LEU A 26 17.73 -1.94 -3.17
C LEU A 26 17.37 -2.29 -1.71
N HIS A 27 17.31 -1.31 -0.82
CA HIS A 27 16.87 -1.51 0.55
C HIS A 27 15.45 -2.11 0.61
N HIS A 28 14.52 -1.58 -0.19
CA HIS A 28 13.16 -2.12 -0.26
C HIS A 28 13.11 -3.53 -0.86
N VAL A 29 13.93 -3.81 -1.87
CA VAL A 29 14.05 -5.16 -2.45
C VAL A 29 14.51 -6.16 -1.38
N VAL A 30 15.53 -5.82 -0.60
CA VAL A 30 16.02 -6.69 0.48
C VAL A 30 14.95 -6.88 1.56
N LEU A 31 14.29 -5.81 1.97
CA LEU A 31 13.24 -5.85 2.98
C LEU A 31 12.06 -6.72 2.52
N TYR A 32 11.55 -6.51 1.32
CA TYR A 32 10.44 -7.30 0.78
C TYR A 32 10.86 -8.74 0.48
N PHE A 33 12.11 -8.96 0.04
CA PHE A 33 12.64 -10.32 -0.09
C PHE A 33 12.57 -11.08 1.24
N ILE A 34 13.07 -10.49 2.31
CA ILE A 34 12.99 -11.09 3.64
C ILE A 34 11.54 -11.31 4.06
N THR A 35 10.68 -10.32 3.90
CA THR A 35 9.28 -10.36 4.33
C THR A 35 8.50 -11.44 3.58
N PHE A 36 8.69 -11.60 2.28
CA PHE A 36 7.96 -12.58 1.48
C PHE A 36 8.62 -13.96 1.48
N ALA A 37 9.96 -14.05 1.37
CA ALA A 37 10.65 -15.32 1.29
C ALA A 37 10.73 -16.06 2.65
N LEU A 38 10.92 -15.33 3.75
CA LEU A 38 11.09 -15.94 5.07
C LEU A 38 9.91 -16.84 5.49
N PRO A 39 8.64 -16.41 5.37
CA PRO A 39 7.50 -17.26 5.71
C PRO A 39 7.49 -18.58 4.91
N TYR A 40 7.84 -18.54 3.63
CA TYR A 40 7.90 -19.74 2.80
C TYR A 40 9.04 -20.67 3.23
N VAL A 41 10.20 -20.13 3.54
CA VAL A 41 11.33 -20.93 4.06
C VAL A 41 10.98 -21.61 5.37
N VAL A 42 10.36 -20.88 6.29
CA VAL A 42 9.88 -21.43 7.57
C VAL A 42 8.84 -22.51 7.34
N TYR A 43 7.84 -22.26 6.50
CA TYR A 43 6.80 -23.22 6.14
C TYR A 43 7.39 -24.51 5.56
N LEU A 44 8.33 -24.42 4.63
CA LEU A 44 8.98 -25.58 4.01
C LEU A 44 9.78 -26.38 5.04
N LYS A 45 10.55 -25.72 5.91
CA LYS A 45 11.29 -26.39 6.98
C LYS A 45 10.36 -27.13 7.94
N LEU A 46 9.27 -26.50 8.39
CA LEU A 46 8.30 -27.12 9.29
C LEU A 46 7.63 -28.33 8.66
N ASN A 47 7.38 -28.30 7.36
CA ASN A 47 6.77 -29.41 6.62
C ASN A 47 7.77 -30.41 6.04
N LYS A 48 9.05 -30.30 6.38
CA LYS A 48 10.15 -31.16 5.87
C LYS A 48 10.18 -31.26 4.34
N LYS A 49 9.84 -30.16 3.65
CA LYS A 49 9.88 -30.04 2.19
C LYS A 49 11.13 -29.31 1.76
N GLU A 50 11.72 -29.74 0.66
CA GLU A 50 12.87 -29.08 0.08
C GLU A 50 12.45 -27.88 -0.79
N LEU A 51 13.29 -26.85 -0.83
CA LEU A 51 13.11 -25.68 -1.71
C LEU A 51 13.06 -26.07 -3.20
N SER A 52 13.75 -27.15 -3.56
CA SER A 52 13.79 -27.72 -4.92
C SER A 52 12.42 -28.23 -5.41
N THR A 53 11.49 -28.52 -4.48
CA THR A 53 10.14 -29.00 -4.84
C THR A 53 9.21 -27.90 -5.34
N LEU A 54 9.59 -26.63 -5.21
CA LEU A 54 8.77 -25.50 -5.65
C LEU A 54 8.83 -25.34 -7.17
N PRO A 55 7.68 -25.13 -7.83
CA PRO A 55 7.64 -24.95 -9.28
C PRO A 55 8.32 -23.63 -9.69
N ARG A 56 8.85 -23.60 -10.90
CA ARG A 56 9.51 -22.41 -11.47
C ARG A 56 8.60 -21.18 -11.44
N GLU A 57 7.32 -21.37 -11.65
CA GLU A 57 6.30 -20.31 -11.62
C GLU A 57 6.25 -19.60 -10.27
N PHE A 58 6.40 -20.34 -9.17
CA PHE A 58 6.48 -19.76 -7.83
C PHE A 58 7.61 -18.73 -7.70
N TRP A 59 8.80 -19.07 -8.18
CA TRP A 59 9.96 -18.18 -8.12
C TRP A 59 9.77 -16.92 -8.97
N ILE A 60 9.14 -17.06 -10.14
CA ILE A 60 8.82 -15.95 -11.02
C ILE A 60 7.83 -15.00 -10.32
N LEU A 61 6.75 -15.55 -9.73
CA LEU A 61 5.74 -14.75 -9.03
C LEU A 61 6.32 -14.08 -7.78
N LEU A 62 7.11 -14.80 -6.99
CA LEU A 62 7.77 -14.24 -5.81
C LEU A 62 8.71 -13.08 -6.18
N SER A 63 9.53 -13.27 -7.21
CA SER A 63 10.42 -12.21 -7.69
C SER A 63 9.64 -11.01 -8.22
N TYR A 64 8.57 -11.26 -8.95
CA TYR A 64 7.67 -10.21 -9.45
C TYR A 64 7.01 -9.43 -8.31
N ALA A 65 6.51 -10.12 -7.29
CA ALA A 65 5.94 -9.50 -6.10
C ALA A 65 6.93 -8.57 -5.42
N ILE A 66 8.14 -9.07 -5.14
CA ILE A 66 9.20 -8.29 -4.49
C ILE A 66 9.52 -7.02 -5.30
N LEU A 67 9.69 -7.16 -6.62
CA LEU A 67 9.98 -6.03 -7.50
C LEU A 67 8.83 -5.03 -7.56
N LEU A 68 7.57 -5.49 -7.65
CA LEU A 68 6.40 -4.64 -7.71
C LEU A 68 6.22 -3.82 -6.42
N PHE A 69 6.34 -4.46 -5.26
CA PHE A 69 6.24 -3.77 -3.96
C PHE A 69 7.41 -2.81 -3.73
N SER A 70 8.62 -3.20 -4.13
CA SER A 70 9.79 -2.32 -4.05
C SER A 70 9.63 -1.11 -4.95
N PHE A 71 9.16 -1.30 -6.17
CA PHE A 71 8.90 -0.22 -7.11
C PHE A 71 7.80 0.72 -6.61
N ARG A 72 6.67 0.17 -6.11
CA ARG A 72 5.60 0.95 -5.47
C ARG A 72 6.11 1.81 -4.33
N SER A 73 7.00 1.27 -3.50
CA SER A 73 7.58 1.98 -2.35
C SER A 73 8.64 3.01 -2.77
N ALA A 74 9.42 2.71 -3.81
CA ALA A 74 10.45 3.60 -4.33
C ALA A 74 9.89 4.77 -5.15
N LEU A 75 8.74 4.57 -5.80
CA LEU A 75 8.07 5.62 -6.54
C LEU A 75 7.48 6.66 -5.58
N GLN A 76 8.26 7.66 -5.27
CA GLN A 76 7.77 8.86 -4.63
C GLN A 76 7.42 9.89 -5.71
N VAL A 77 6.37 10.66 -5.47
CA VAL A 77 6.10 11.87 -6.27
C VAL A 77 7.38 12.67 -6.32
N SER A 78 7.83 13.05 -7.50
CA SER A 78 9.14 13.68 -7.69
C SER A 78 9.33 14.86 -6.71
N ALA A 79 10.54 15.02 -6.20
CA ALA A 79 10.86 16.12 -5.29
C ALA A 79 10.50 17.48 -5.90
N THR A 80 10.67 17.62 -7.20
CA THR A 80 10.28 18.81 -7.97
C THR A 80 8.78 19.09 -7.84
N MET A 81 7.95 18.07 -8.02
CA MET A 81 6.50 18.22 -7.91
C MET A 81 6.08 18.50 -6.47
N ARG A 82 6.75 17.91 -5.49
CA ARG A 82 6.55 18.21 -4.07
C ARG A 82 6.87 19.65 -3.74
N ILE A 83 8.00 20.19 -4.26
CA ILE A 83 8.41 21.58 -4.05
C ILE A 83 7.42 22.52 -4.73
N SER A 84 7.06 22.25 -5.98
CA SER A 84 6.07 23.04 -6.72
C SER A 84 4.72 23.11 -6.02
N LEU A 85 4.21 21.95 -5.57
CA LEU A 85 2.94 21.89 -4.84
C LEU A 85 3.02 22.49 -3.42
N SER A 86 4.19 22.45 -2.76
CA SER A 86 4.35 23.02 -1.42
C SER A 86 4.26 24.54 -1.37
N GLN A 87 4.41 25.20 -2.50
CA GLN A 87 4.26 26.66 -2.62
C GLN A 87 2.79 27.10 -2.68
N GLU A 88 1.88 26.18 -2.97
CA GLU A 88 0.45 26.46 -3.03
C GLU A 88 -0.22 26.16 -1.67
N ALA A 89 -1.22 26.94 -1.34
CA ALA A 89 -1.96 26.83 -0.07
C ALA A 89 -2.59 25.46 0.17
N ASN A 90 -2.93 24.73 -0.91
CA ASN A 90 -3.53 23.39 -0.90
C ASN A 90 -2.60 22.29 -1.43
N GLY A 91 -1.34 22.61 -1.64
CA GLY A 91 -0.38 21.72 -2.29
C GLY A 91 -0.14 20.42 -1.55
N TYR A 92 -0.18 20.43 -0.20
CA TYR A 92 -0.03 19.21 0.59
C TYR A 92 -1.17 18.22 0.37
N TYR A 93 -2.42 18.70 0.22
CA TYR A 93 -3.56 17.86 -0.09
C TYR A 93 -3.38 17.16 -1.45
N TRP A 94 -3.06 17.92 -2.49
CA TRP A 94 -2.86 17.40 -3.84
C TRP A 94 -1.68 16.44 -3.91
N TYR A 95 -0.59 16.75 -3.20
CA TYR A 95 0.55 15.85 -3.09
C TYR A 95 0.16 14.48 -2.54
N LYS A 96 -0.63 14.45 -1.45
CA LYS A 96 -1.10 13.19 -0.85
C LYS A 96 -2.06 12.42 -1.75
N LEU A 97 -2.92 13.11 -2.44
CA LEU A 97 -3.87 12.51 -3.39
C LEU A 97 -3.14 11.90 -4.60
N ILE A 98 -2.22 12.63 -5.21
CA ILE A 98 -1.42 12.15 -6.34
C ILE A 98 -0.56 10.95 -5.92
N GLN A 99 0.03 10.99 -4.74
CA GLN A 99 0.81 9.89 -4.18
C GLN A 99 -0.04 8.62 -4.02
N GLY A 100 -1.28 8.73 -3.50
CA GLY A 100 -2.20 7.61 -3.38
C GLY A 100 -2.59 7.04 -4.73
N LEU A 101 -2.98 7.89 -5.69
CA LEU A 101 -3.31 7.48 -7.05
C LEU A 101 -2.14 6.78 -7.75
N GLN A 102 -0.94 7.32 -7.64
CA GLN A 102 0.26 6.73 -8.22
C GLN A 102 0.52 5.31 -7.68
N ARG A 103 0.41 5.12 -6.37
CA ARG A 103 0.57 3.81 -5.73
C ARG A 103 -0.48 2.81 -6.21
N THR A 104 -1.74 3.23 -6.28
CA THR A 104 -2.85 2.41 -6.79
C THR A 104 -2.61 2.01 -8.24
N LEU A 105 -2.24 2.95 -9.11
CA LEU A 105 -1.96 2.69 -10.52
C LEU A 105 -0.81 1.71 -10.72
N VAL A 106 0.25 1.84 -9.92
CA VAL A 106 1.40 0.92 -9.98
C VAL A 106 0.99 -0.50 -9.57
N MET A 107 0.23 -0.65 -8.49
CA MET A 107 -0.23 -1.96 -8.03
C MET A 107 -1.20 -2.59 -9.03
N CYS A 108 -2.27 -1.91 -9.37
CA CYS A 108 -3.27 -2.42 -10.31
C CYS A 108 -2.65 -2.71 -11.68
N GLY A 109 -1.83 -1.80 -12.20
CA GLY A 109 -1.12 -2.00 -13.48
C GLY A 109 -0.17 -3.17 -13.42
N GLY A 110 0.58 -3.34 -12.34
CA GLY A 110 1.47 -4.47 -12.11
C GLY A 110 0.70 -5.79 -12.05
N ILE A 111 -0.39 -5.87 -11.29
CA ILE A 111 -1.24 -7.08 -11.20
C ILE A 111 -1.81 -7.44 -12.56
N ILE A 112 -2.37 -6.48 -13.28
CA ILE A 112 -2.93 -6.70 -14.62
C ILE A 112 -1.85 -7.16 -15.59
N MET A 113 -0.65 -6.56 -15.55
CA MET A 113 0.48 -6.94 -16.38
C MET A 113 0.95 -8.37 -16.08
N CYS A 114 1.07 -8.72 -14.81
CA CYS A 114 1.42 -10.07 -14.37
C CYS A 114 0.39 -11.10 -14.87
N TRP A 115 -0.88 -10.83 -14.67
CA TRP A 115 -1.95 -11.69 -15.16
C TRP A 115 -1.93 -11.83 -16.68
N TRP A 116 -1.78 -10.74 -17.40
CA TRP A 116 -1.77 -10.74 -18.87
C TRP A 116 -0.60 -11.55 -19.43
N LEU A 117 0.58 -11.44 -18.83
CA LEU A 117 1.78 -12.13 -19.28
C LEU A 117 1.79 -13.62 -18.92
N LEU A 118 1.34 -13.97 -17.71
CA LEU A 118 1.52 -15.32 -17.17
C LEU A 118 0.22 -16.15 -17.18
N HIS A 119 -0.95 -15.55 -16.91
CA HIS A 119 -2.16 -16.29 -16.57
C HIS A 119 -3.39 -15.99 -17.42
N LYS A 120 -3.31 -15.08 -18.38
CA LYS A 120 -4.45 -14.65 -19.22
C LYS A 120 -5.26 -15.81 -19.82
N LYS A 121 -4.60 -16.90 -20.22
CA LYS A 121 -5.24 -18.06 -20.83
C LYS A 121 -5.71 -19.12 -19.85
N GLN A 122 -5.31 -19.05 -18.60
CA GLN A 122 -5.51 -20.11 -17.61
C GLN A 122 -6.59 -19.78 -16.58
N GLN A 123 -6.72 -18.52 -16.21
CA GLN A 123 -7.64 -18.11 -15.14
C GLN A 123 -8.12 -16.65 -15.31
N PRO A 124 -9.29 -16.29 -14.73
CA PRO A 124 -9.72 -14.91 -14.67
C PRO A 124 -8.74 -14.07 -13.83
N LEU A 125 -8.81 -12.75 -13.97
CA LEU A 125 -7.97 -11.84 -13.19
C LEU A 125 -8.08 -12.19 -11.69
N TYR A 126 -6.96 -12.39 -11.06
CA TYR A 126 -6.80 -12.89 -9.70
C TYR A 126 -7.93 -12.53 -8.74
N GLY A 127 -8.66 -13.55 -8.24
CA GLY A 127 -9.71 -13.36 -7.24
C GLY A 127 -10.93 -12.52 -7.64
N THR A 128 -10.98 -11.94 -8.85
CA THR A 128 -12.10 -11.08 -9.29
C THR A 128 -13.36 -11.83 -9.70
N THR A 129 -13.31 -13.17 -9.72
CA THR A 129 -14.51 -13.97 -10.00
C THR A 129 -15.36 -14.11 -8.74
N THR A 130 -16.63 -13.77 -8.85
CA THR A 130 -17.63 -13.95 -7.78
C THR A 130 -18.33 -15.31 -7.83
N ARG A 131 -17.95 -16.16 -8.80
CA ARG A 131 -18.60 -17.44 -9.03
C ARG A 131 -18.26 -18.40 -7.88
N HIS A 132 -19.28 -18.85 -7.15
CA HIS A 132 -19.18 -19.76 -5.99
C HIS A 132 -18.62 -19.17 -4.70
N ILE A 133 -18.59 -17.85 -4.54
CA ILE A 133 -18.16 -17.24 -3.27
C ILE A 133 -19.35 -17.18 -2.30
N ASN A 134 -19.18 -17.79 -1.13
CA ASN A 134 -20.10 -17.59 -0.02
C ASN A 134 -19.72 -16.31 0.74
N LEU A 135 -20.49 -15.25 0.59
CA LEU A 135 -20.24 -13.96 1.24
C LEU A 135 -20.66 -13.90 2.71
N LYS A 136 -21.43 -14.90 3.22
CA LYS A 136 -21.91 -14.88 4.62
C LYS A 136 -20.81 -14.75 5.66
N PRO A 137 -19.69 -15.52 5.61
CA PRO A 137 -18.60 -15.37 6.58
C PRO A 137 -18.01 -13.96 6.60
N TYR A 138 -17.88 -13.34 5.43
CA TYR A 138 -17.32 -11.99 5.30
C TYR A 138 -18.24 -10.93 5.94
N TRP A 139 -19.55 -11.04 5.74
CA TRP A 139 -20.51 -10.16 6.39
C TRP A 139 -20.52 -10.34 7.92
N LEU A 140 -20.37 -11.57 8.42
CA LEU A 140 -20.27 -11.85 9.86
C LEU A 140 -19.01 -11.22 10.46
N ILE A 141 -17.86 -11.35 9.78
CA ILE A 141 -16.61 -10.74 10.22
C ILE A 141 -16.74 -9.21 10.22
N LEU A 142 -17.29 -8.64 9.15
CA LEU A 142 -17.52 -7.19 9.05
C LEU A 142 -18.44 -6.69 10.17
N ALA A 143 -19.55 -7.38 10.42
CA ALA A 143 -20.48 -7.05 11.52
C ALA A 143 -19.79 -7.16 12.89
N GLY A 144 -18.91 -8.16 13.09
CA GLY A 144 -18.13 -8.31 14.32
C GLY A 144 -17.05 -7.23 14.49
N MET A 145 -16.53 -6.67 13.39
CA MET A 145 -15.57 -5.58 13.46
C MET A 145 -16.20 -4.23 13.82
N LEU A 146 -17.49 -4.01 13.49
CA LEU A 146 -18.15 -2.73 13.77
C LEU A 146 -18.08 -2.31 15.24
N PRO A 147 -18.44 -3.15 16.24
CA PRO A 147 -18.33 -2.80 17.64
C PRO A 147 -16.88 -2.52 18.07
N LEU A 148 -15.90 -3.25 17.49
CA LEU A 148 -14.48 -3.02 17.80
C LEU A 148 -14.01 -1.66 17.26
N ILE A 149 -14.45 -1.28 16.06
CA ILE A 149 -14.16 0.04 15.48
C ILE A 149 -14.80 1.15 16.32
N LEU A 150 -16.03 0.97 16.77
CA LEU A 150 -16.72 1.91 17.64
C LEU A 150 -15.98 2.09 18.97
N LEU A 151 -15.55 0.98 19.61
CA LEU A 151 -14.73 1.00 20.82
C LEU A 151 -13.38 1.68 20.58
N ALA A 152 -12.71 1.39 19.47
CA ALA A 152 -11.46 2.06 19.11
C ALA A 152 -11.68 3.57 18.94
N GLY A 153 -12.80 3.98 18.36
CA GLY A 153 -13.18 5.40 18.18
C GLY A 153 -13.39 6.17 19.51
N THR A 154 -13.45 5.50 20.66
CA THR A 154 -13.49 6.16 21.96
C THR A 154 -12.10 6.41 22.56
N GLN A 155 -11.06 5.82 21.99
CA GLN A 155 -9.69 5.95 22.49
C GLN A 155 -8.99 7.17 21.90
N SER A 156 -8.39 7.99 22.77
CA SER A 156 -7.67 9.21 22.38
C SER A 156 -6.51 8.92 21.42
N ASP A 157 -5.79 7.80 21.63
CA ASP A 157 -4.69 7.40 20.78
C ASP A 157 -5.18 7.07 19.37
N PHE A 158 -6.29 6.34 19.25
CA PHE A 158 -6.89 6.06 17.96
C PHE A 158 -7.36 7.32 17.24
N LEU A 159 -8.03 8.22 17.93
CA LEU A 159 -8.49 9.52 17.41
C LEU A 159 -7.33 10.44 17.02
N SER A 160 -6.15 10.27 17.61
CA SER A 160 -4.95 10.99 17.20
C SER A 160 -4.45 10.59 15.80
N TYR A 161 -4.77 9.39 15.35
CA TYR A 161 -4.37 8.85 14.04
C TYR A 161 -5.49 8.92 12.99
N TYR A 162 -6.73 8.74 13.38
CA TYR A 162 -7.91 8.71 12.50
C TYR A 162 -8.93 9.80 12.90
N PRO A 163 -9.70 10.34 11.93
CA PRO A 163 -9.61 10.10 10.49
C PRO A 163 -8.41 10.80 9.85
N ARG A 164 -7.73 10.11 8.94
CA ARG A 164 -6.57 10.70 8.22
C ARG A 164 -6.94 11.86 7.32
N ALA A 165 -8.15 11.82 6.75
CA ALA A 165 -8.67 12.89 5.92
C ALA A 165 -8.61 14.23 6.64
N GLU A 166 -9.01 14.31 7.90
CA GLU A 166 -9.02 15.55 8.67
C GLU A 166 -7.65 16.22 8.75
N LYS A 167 -6.58 15.43 8.91
CA LYS A 167 -5.22 15.95 8.96
C LYS A 167 -4.77 16.57 7.63
N VAL A 168 -5.21 15.98 6.52
CA VAL A 168 -4.87 16.46 5.17
C VAL A 168 -5.73 17.66 4.80
N LEU A 169 -7.00 17.67 5.23
CA LEU A 169 -7.95 18.75 4.98
C LEU A 169 -7.63 20.06 5.73
N ARG A 170 -6.83 20.01 6.79
CA ARG A 170 -6.35 21.22 7.50
C ARG A 170 -5.57 22.18 6.59
N TYR A 171 -4.98 21.64 5.53
CA TYR A 171 -4.21 22.41 4.55
C TYR A 171 -5.06 22.96 3.40
N LEU A 172 -6.38 22.73 3.41
CA LEU A 172 -7.28 23.32 2.42
C LEU A 172 -7.76 24.70 2.88
N PRO A 173 -7.74 25.72 2.00
CA PRO A 173 -8.34 27.01 2.27
C PRO A 173 -9.83 26.89 2.56
N GLY A 174 -10.38 27.83 3.38
CA GLY A 174 -11.76 27.79 3.83
C GLY A 174 -12.85 27.86 2.76
N ASN A 175 -12.48 28.22 1.52
CA ASN A 175 -13.39 28.36 0.37
C ASN A 175 -13.78 27.02 -0.26
N TYR A 176 -13.15 25.91 0.15
CA TYR A 176 -13.39 24.59 -0.44
C TYR A 176 -14.43 23.80 0.37
N SER A 177 -15.29 23.05 -0.33
CA SER A 177 -16.22 22.12 0.29
C SER A 177 -15.46 20.96 0.96
N LYS A 178 -15.19 21.07 2.26
CA LYS A 178 -14.44 20.07 3.02
C LYS A 178 -14.97 18.66 2.84
N THR A 179 -16.29 18.49 2.72
CA THR A 179 -16.93 17.20 2.56
C THR A 179 -16.54 16.53 1.24
N ASN A 180 -16.58 17.26 0.12
CA ASN A 180 -16.24 16.69 -1.18
C ASN A 180 -14.76 16.30 -1.28
N TYR A 181 -13.89 17.14 -0.71
CA TYR A 181 -12.45 16.84 -0.67
C TYR A 181 -12.11 15.70 0.29
N ALA A 182 -12.86 15.58 1.41
CA ALA A 182 -12.75 14.42 2.28
C ALA A 182 -13.12 13.12 1.58
N LEU A 183 -14.29 13.11 0.91
CA LEU A 183 -14.73 11.94 0.15
C LEU A 183 -13.75 11.55 -0.95
N LEU A 184 -13.21 12.51 -1.68
CA LEU A 184 -12.21 12.24 -2.71
C LEU A 184 -10.93 11.64 -2.11
N TYR A 185 -10.46 12.18 -0.99
CA TYR A 185 -9.28 11.65 -0.30
C TYR A 185 -9.51 10.23 0.20
N GLU A 186 -10.64 9.98 0.89
CA GLU A 186 -10.98 8.66 1.42
C GLU A 186 -11.17 7.63 0.29
N LEU A 187 -11.73 8.03 -0.84
CA LEU A 187 -11.86 7.16 -2.01
C LEU A 187 -10.48 6.74 -2.54
N VAL A 188 -9.57 7.69 -2.74
CA VAL A 188 -8.20 7.40 -3.21
C VAL A 188 -7.44 6.57 -2.19
N TYR A 189 -7.59 6.88 -0.90
CA TYR A 189 -6.99 6.14 0.20
C TYR A 189 -7.52 4.70 0.26
N GLY A 190 -8.83 4.51 0.13
CA GLY A 190 -9.45 3.18 0.06
C GLY A 190 -9.01 2.39 -1.16
N MET A 191 -8.89 3.04 -2.32
CA MET A 191 -8.36 2.39 -3.54
C MET A 191 -6.91 1.92 -3.38
N ASP A 192 -6.06 2.66 -2.68
CA ASP A 192 -4.67 2.25 -2.41
C ASP A 192 -4.65 0.97 -1.54
N PHE A 193 -5.47 0.90 -0.50
CA PHE A 193 -5.64 -0.33 0.29
C PHE A 193 -6.17 -1.49 -0.54
N PHE A 194 -7.26 -1.27 -1.26
CA PHE A 194 -7.85 -2.30 -2.11
C PHE A 194 -6.85 -2.85 -3.14
N SER A 195 -6.00 -2.00 -3.69
CA SER A 195 -4.98 -2.42 -4.65
C SER A 195 -3.94 -3.38 -4.05
N VAL A 196 -3.64 -3.25 -2.77
CA VAL A 196 -2.71 -4.15 -2.05
C VAL A 196 -3.39 -5.49 -1.73
N GLU A 197 -4.68 -5.47 -1.38
CA GLU A 197 -5.45 -6.68 -1.09
C GLU A 197 -5.71 -7.55 -2.33
N LEU A 198 -5.66 -6.96 -3.53
CA LEU A 198 -5.79 -7.71 -4.79
C LEU A 198 -4.58 -8.58 -5.11
N PHE A 199 -3.44 -8.31 -4.50
CA PHE A 199 -2.19 -9.05 -4.72
C PHE A 199 -2.07 -10.24 -3.79
#